data_22adc3ea7df9f24e512e225f7fc49e80
#
_entry.id   22adc3ea7df9f24e512e225f7fc49e80
#
_cell.length_a   1.000
_cell.length_b   1.000
_cell.length_c   1.000
_cell.angle_alpha   90.00
_cell.angle_beta   90.00
_cell.angle_gamma   90.00
#
_symmetry.space_group_name_H-M   'P 1'
#
loop_
_entity.id
_entity.type
_entity.pdbx_description
1 polymer ?
#
loop_
_entity_poly.entity_id
_entity_poly.type
_entity_poly.pdbx_seq_one_letter_code
_entity_poly.pdbx_strand_id
1 'polypeptide(L)'
;DEFFGVYIYSYLSQSFAEKLEHEKGTKTMSATMMEIKEQIIDDIKTGKNGRSVASVNWNSEDGKNFIKSELDRRLTIGIDITLPNGNIKRTSAIIQLHPLAYFIDKASNVSFSLLYLSAIVYAIDRSVERERYSVDGWSREFDVEICIPEYESFLQHSELINKMLSFLTGDFWNCSFVRTVSIPSIRYEQSKCFDDITAVSLFSGGLDSLIGAIDYMTNNPSGKIFLASHYDSYMTGPKSDQEKIDLRFRKKFAGRYLHLPAVLIEPSISEETSCRSRSLMFIAIAQIIASYAQCDVTIPENGSVSLNFPLSPSRRASCSTRTTHPLFLKQLQKLIHSLGLQPCLINPYVKMTKGEMVQSCSDKDYLLQIVTESNSCGKRNMHQHMYDNRQATHCGHCMPCMYRKASLIGEIDNTTYGNHFIT
;
A
#
# COMPACT_ATOMS: atom_id res chain seq x y z
N ASP A 1 -11.01 7.93 21.78
CA ASP A 1 -10.85 7.12 23.00
C ASP A 1 -12.12 6.36 23.40
N GLU A 2 -13.32 6.86 23.13
CA GLU A 2 -14.57 6.16 23.50
C GLU A 2 -15.03 5.07 22.53
N PHE A 3 -14.60 5.08 21.26
CA PHE A 3 -15.01 4.08 20.27
C PHE A 3 -14.21 2.77 20.32
N PHE A 4 -12.99 2.79 20.87
CA PHE A 4 -12.16 1.59 21.02
C PHE A 4 -12.53 0.77 22.28
N GLY A 5 -13.04 1.43 23.31
CA GLY A 5 -13.47 0.77 24.55
C GLY A 5 -14.70 -0.11 24.40
N VAL A 6 -15.62 0.23 23.50
CA VAL A 6 -16.93 -0.43 23.38
C VAL A 6 -16.84 -1.79 22.69
N TYR A 7 -15.94 -1.99 21.73
CA TYR A 7 -15.84 -3.26 20.99
C TYR A 7 -15.02 -4.34 21.73
N ILE A 8 -13.96 -3.94 22.42
CA ILE A 8 -13.21 -4.87 23.29
C ILE A 8 -14.08 -5.24 24.50
N TYR A 9 -14.88 -4.30 25.02
CA TYR A 9 -15.77 -4.57 26.16
C TYR A 9 -16.94 -5.51 25.80
N SER A 10 -17.47 -5.48 24.57
CA SER A 10 -18.59 -6.37 24.21
C SER A 10 -18.17 -7.81 23.99
N TYR A 11 -16.97 -8.05 23.46
CA TYR A 11 -16.48 -9.41 23.21
C TYR A 11 -15.84 -10.03 24.46
N LEU A 12 -15.08 -9.23 25.22
CA LEU A 12 -14.58 -9.66 26.53
C LEU A 12 -15.70 -9.77 27.58
N SER A 13 -16.78 -8.99 27.45
CA SER A 13 -17.87 -9.01 28.45
C SER A 13 -18.74 -10.25 28.38
N GLN A 14 -18.99 -10.84 27.22
CA GLN A 14 -19.82 -12.06 27.15
C GLN A 14 -19.06 -13.29 27.62
N SER A 15 -17.84 -13.52 27.15
CA SER A 15 -17.00 -14.63 27.63
C SER A 15 -16.47 -14.42 29.05
N PHE A 16 -16.30 -13.15 29.46
CA PHE A 16 -15.84 -12.80 30.81
C PHE A 16 -16.98 -12.82 31.83
N ALA A 17 -18.20 -12.42 31.47
CA ALA A 17 -19.37 -12.49 32.30
C ALA A 17 -19.78 -13.95 32.57
N GLU A 18 -19.74 -14.81 31.55
CA GLU A 18 -20.05 -16.24 31.70
C GLU A 18 -19.03 -16.99 32.59
N LYS A 19 -17.74 -16.60 32.57
CA LYS A 19 -16.73 -17.17 33.46
C LYS A 19 -16.78 -16.60 34.89
N LEU A 20 -17.09 -15.32 35.05
CA LEU A 20 -17.22 -14.70 36.37
C LEU A 20 -18.49 -15.15 37.15
N GLU A 21 -19.56 -15.55 36.45
CA GLU A 21 -20.73 -16.15 37.11
C GLU A 21 -20.51 -17.57 37.60
N HIS A 22 -19.53 -18.32 37.00
CA HIS A 22 -19.24 -19.69 37.41
C HIS A 22 -18.19 -19.82 38.54
N GLU A 23 -17.40 -18.78 38.84
CA GLU A 23 -16.32 -18.84 39.85
C GLU A 23 -16.58 -17.83 41.02
N LYS A 24 -17.68 -17.99 41.73
CA LYS A 24 -17.82 -17.38 43.06
C LYS A 24 -17.09 -18.18 44.13
N GLY A 25 -15.75 -18.10 44.12
CA GLY A 25 -14.91 -18.71 45.16
C GLY A 25 -13.45 -18.33 45.03
N THR A 26 -13.03 -17.33 45.79
CA THR A 26 -11.69 -17.09 46.38
C THR A 26 -10.45 -17.41 45.49
N LYS A 27 -10.29 -16.78 44.35
CA LYS A 27 -8.97 -16.49 43.80
C LYS A 27 -8.79 -14.99 43.67
N THR A 28 -7.62 -14.48 44.03
CA THR A 28 -7.34 -13.05 43.92
C THR A 28 -7.41 -12.65 42.46
N MET A 29 -8.05 -11.54 42.15
CA MET A 29 -8.27 -10.98 40.80
C MET A 29 -6.99 -10.92 39.95
N SER A 30 -5.82 -10.84 40.58
CA SER A 30 -4.49 -10.88 39.94
C SER A 30 -4.12 -12.26 39.36
N ALA A 31 -4.44 -13.36 40.03
CA ALA A 31 -4.13 -14.71 39.54
C ALA A 31 -5.01 -15.10 38.35
N THR A 32 -6.30 -14.72 38.41
CA THR A 32 -7.26 -14.95 37.33
C THR A 32 -6.87 -14.14 36.07
N MET A 33 -6.39 -12.90 36.22
CA MET A 33 -5.90 -12.09 35.10
C MET A 33 -4.61 -12.67 34.46
N MET A 34 -3.73 -13.28 35.27
CA MET A 34 -2.52 -13.95 34.73
C MET A 34 -2.89 -15.23 33.96
N GLU A 35 -3.78 -16.06 34.52
CA GLU A 35 -4.26 -17.25 33.82
C GLU A 35 -5.00 -16.93 32.53
N ILE A 36 -5.83 -15.87 32.50
CA ILE A 36 -6.50 -15.39 31.28
C ILE A 36 -5.47 -14.87 30.28
N LYS A 37 -4.45 -14.15 30.73
CA LYS A 37 -3.38 -13.67 29.87
C LYS A 37 -2.58 -14.79 29.24
N GLU A 38 -2.24 -15.84 30.01
CA GLU A 38 -1.55 -17.05 29.52
C GLU A 38 -2.44 -17.83 28.55
N GLN A 39 -3.73 -17.97 28.84
CA GLN A 39 -4.70 -18.61 27.95
C GLN A 39 -4.86 -17.84 26.64
N ILE A 40 -4.97 -16.50 26.70
CA ILE A 40 -5.01 -15.64 25.49
C ILE A 40 -3.73 -15.79 24.67
N ILE A 41 -2.56 -15.85 25.32
CA ILE A 41 -1.27 -16.06 24.65
C ILE A 41 -1.22 -17.43 24.00
N ASP A 42 -1.74 -18.47 24.66
CA ASP A 42 -1.79 -19.83 24.11
C ASP A 42 -2.82 -19.93 22.97
N ASP A 43 -3.97 -19.33 23.11
CA ASP A 43 -5.00 -19.23 22.07
C ASP A 43 -4.51 -18.43 20.85
N ILE A 44 -3.70 -17.38 21.06
CA ILE A 44 -3.02 -16.63 20.01
C ILE A 44 -2.01 -17.53 19.28
N LYS A 45 -1.17 -18.25 20.03
CA LYS A 45 -0.16 -19.18 19.47
C LYS A 45 -0.79 -20.36 18.71
N THR A 46 -1.98 -20.77 19.11
CA THR A 46 -2.68 -21.92 18.52
C THR A 46 -3.72 -21.53 17.46
N GLY A 47 -3.89 -20.24 17.16
CA GLY A 47 -4.86 -19.74 16.17
C GLY A 47 -6.33 -20.03 16.49
N LYS A 48 -6.67 -20.34 17.76
CA LYS A 48 -8.02 -20.79 18.14
C LYS A 48 -9.06 -19.67 18.21
N ASN A 49 -8.65 -18.38 18.19
CA ASN A 49 -9.56 -17.24 18.40
C ASN A 49 -9.85 -16.41 17.15
N GLY A 50 -9.88 -16.99 15.96
CA GLY A 50 -10.20 -16.26 14.73
C GLY A 50 -9.07 -15.38 14.21
N ARG A 51 -7.90 -15.37 14.86
CA ARG A 51 -6.74 -14.58 14.49
C ARG A 51 -5.80 -15.33 13.57
N SER A 52 -5.20 -14.61 12.62
CA SER A 52 -4.07 -15.10 11.86
C SER A 52 -2.77 -14.64 12.52
N VAL A 53 -1.90 -15.57 12.85
CA VAL A 53 -0.58 -15.26 13.43
C VAL A 53 0.46 -15.39 12.33
N ALA A 54 1.17 -14.32 12.02
CA ALA A 54 2.23 -14.33 11.03
C ALA A 54 3.60 -14.13 11.69
N SER A 55 4.54 -14.99 11.37
CA SER A 55 5.95 -14.82 11.70
C SER A 55 6.78 -14.62 10.45
N VAL A 56 7.61 -13.59 10.48
CA VAL A 56 8.54 -13.28 9.39
C VAL A 56 9.85 -14.00 9.67
N ASN A 57 10.08 -15.07 8.92
CA ASN A 57 11.26 -15.89 9.08
C ASN A 57 12.44 -15.33 8.31
N TRP A 58 13.35 -14.71 9.05
CA TRP A 58 14.66 -14.32 8.55
C TRP A 58 15.69 -15.39 8.95
N ASN A 59 15.78 -16.48 8.18
CA ASN A 59 16.78 -17.50 8.45
C ASN A 59 18.19 -17.00 8.14
N SER A 60 19.10 -17.11 9.10
CA SER A 60 20.51 -16.71 8.97
C SER A 60 21.27 -17.51 7.90
N GLU A 61 20.82 -18.70 7.54
CA GLU A 61 21.36 -19.49 6.42
C GLU A 61 20.87 -18.95 5.07
N ASP A 62 19.64 -18.46 5.00
CA ASP A 62 19.10 -17.75 3.83
C ASP A 62 19.71 -16.35 3.67
N GLY A 63 20.18 -15.73 4.73
CA GLY A 63 20.86 -14.42 4.67
C GLY A 63 22.08 -14.41 3.74
N LYS A 64 22.74 -15.55 3.51
CA LYS A 64 23.76 -15.71 2.47
C LYS A 64 23.16 -16.01 1.08
N ASN A 65 21.92 -16.47 1.00
CA ASN A 65 21.22 -16.84 -0.23
C ASN A 65 20.23 -15.76 -0.72
N PHE A 66 20.12 -14.63 -0.02
CA PHE A 66 19.19 -13.54 -0.33
C PHE A 66 19.43 -12.88 -1.68
N ILE A 67 20.65 -12.93 -2.19
CA ILE A 67 21.01 -12.46 -3.52
C ILE A 67 21.37 -13.70 -4.32
N LYS A 68 20.36 -14.42 -4.80
CA LYS A 68 20.55 -15.64 -5.59
C LYS A 68 21.27 -15.40 -6.92
N SER A 69 21.29 -14.19 -7.41
CA SER A 69 22.21 -13.75 -8.46
C SER A 69 22.40 -12.24 -8.39
N GLU A 70 23.60 -11.76 -8.66
CA GLU A 70 23.89 -10.33 -8.82
C GLU A 70 23.05 -9.70 -9.95
N LEU A 71 22.57 -10.49 -10.90
CA LEU A 71 21.75 -10.08 -12.03
C LEU A 71 20.28 -9.82 -11.64
N ASP A 72 19.69 -10.54 -10.69
CA ASP A 72 18.25 -10.41 -10.39
C ASP A 72 17.94 -9.47 -9.24
N ARG A 73 18.91 -9.22 -8.36
CA ARG A 73 18.77 -8.32 -7.17
C ARG A 73 17.38 -8.38 -6.54
N ARG A 74 16.91 -9.61 -6.33
CA ARG A 74 15.60 -9.90 -5.76
C ARG A 74 15.75 -10.25 -4.28
N LEU A 75 15.05 -9.51 -3.41
CA LEU A 75 14.90 -9.85 -2.01
C LEU A 75 13.61 -10.67 -1.84
N THR A 76 13.73 -11.85 -1.24
CA THR A 76 12.60 -12.71 -0.90
C THR A 76 12.55 -12.88 0.61
N ILE A 77 11.44 -12.47 1.23
CA ILE A 77 11.23 -12.49 2.67
C ILE A 77 10.20 -13.57 2.95
N GLY A 78 10.61 -14.66 3.62
CA GLY A 78 9.71 -15.76 3.99
C GLY A 78 8.74 -15.34 5.09
N ILE A 79 7.49 -15.77 4.99
CA ILE A 79 6.42 -15.49 5.94
C ILE A 79 5.62 -16.75 6.17
N ASP A 80 5.58 -17.23 7.40
CA ASP A 80 4.72 -18.33 7.83
C ASP A 80 3.50 -17.75 8.53
N ILE A 81 2.30 -18.08 8.05
CA ILE A 81 1.03 -17.58 8.59
C ILE A 81 0.24 -18.78 9.14
N THR A 82 0.03 -18.81 10.44
CA THR A 82 -0.93 -19.72 11.06
C THR A 82 -2.32 -19.11 10.95
N LEU A 83 -3.17 -19.74 10.18
CA LEU A 83 -4.54 -19.29 9.92
C LEU A 83 -5.47 -19.65 11.09
N PRO A 84 -6.66 -19.02 11.24
CA PRO A 84 -7.61 -19.29 12.32
C PRO A 84 -8.03 -20.75 12.46
N ASN A 85 -7.96 -21.52 11.39
CA ASN A 85 -8.26 -22.97 11.38
C ASN A 85 -7.05 -23.86 11.78
N GLY A 86 -5.94 -23.25 12.20
CA GLY A 86 -4.71 -23.94 12.59
C GLY A 86 -3.81 -24.37 11.42
N ASN A 87 -4.20 -24.15 10.18
CA ASN A 87 -3.36 -24.48 9.03
C ASN A 87 -2.23 -23.44 8.88
N ILE A 88 -1.04 -23.90 8.52
CA ILE A 88 0.09 -23.03 8.24
C ILE A 88 0.14 -22.75 6.73
N LYS A 89 0.04 -21.47 6.37
CA LYS A 89 0.26 -20.98 5.02
C LYS A 89 1.66 -20.37 4.93
N ARG A 90 2.47 -20.84 4.00
CA ARG A 90 3.79 -20.27 3.71
C ARG A 90 3.69 -19.36 2.50
N THR A 91 4.10 -18.11 2.65
CA THR A 91 4.17 -17.12 1.60
C THR A 91 5.48 -16.35 1.67
N SER A 92 5.69 -15.41 0.78
CA SER A 92 6.87 -14.54 0.81
C SER A 92 6.49 -13.16 0.30
N ALA A 93 7.16 -12.13 0.81
CA ALA A 93 7.23 -10.84 0.15
C ALA A 93 8.44 -10.84 -0.80
N ILE A 94 8.21 -10.53 -2.06
CA ILE A 94 9.24 -10.50 -3.12
C ILE A 94 9.43 -9.06 -3.54
N ILE A 95 10.65 -8.53 -3.44
CA ILE A 95 11.03 -7.17 -3.85
C ILE A 95 12.11 -7.27 -4.91
N GLN A 96 11.85 -6.74 -6.11
CA GLN A 96 12.88 -6.59 -7.13
C GLN A 96 13.63 -5.27 -6.89
N LEU A 97 14.82 -5.36 -6.32
CA LEU A 97 15.60 -4.20 -5.87
C LEU A 97 16.32 -3.47 -7.01
N HIS A 98 16.51 -4.11 -8.18
CA HIS A 98 17.28 -3.54 -9.29
C HIS A 98 16.86 -2.11 -9.67
N PRO A 99 15.56 -1.75 -9.82
CA PRO A 99 15.17 -0.39 -10.16
C PRO A 99 15.53 0.65 -9.09
N LEU A 100 15.62 0.22 -7.83
CA LEU A 100 15.91 1.07 -6.67
C LEU A 100 17.35 0.95 -6.17
N ALA A 101 18.19 0.11 -6.79
CA ALA A 101 19.49 -0.27 -6.24
C ALA A 101 20.38 0.95 -5.90
N TYR A 102 20.40 1.97 -6.75
CA TYR A 102 21.15 3.19 -6.51
C TYR A 102 20.68 3.93 -5.26
N PHE A 103 19.37 4.09 -5.11
CA PHE A 103 18.79 4.82 -3.97
C PHE A 103 18.90 4.04 -2.67
N ILE A 104 18.76 2.71 -2.72
CA ILE A 104 18.90 1.84 -1.55
C ILE A 104 20.34 1.82 -1.05
N ASP A 105 21.34 1.80 -1.94
CA ASP A 105 22.75 1.89 -1.58
C ASP A 105 23.09 3.18 -0.80
N LYS A 106 22.36 4.25 -1.07
CA LYS A 106 22.50 5.56 -0.41
C LYS A 106 21.50 5.81 0.72
N ALA A 107 20.45 5.00 0.82
CA ALA A 107 19.40 5.16 1.81
C ALA A 107 19.88 4.83 3.22
N SER A 108 19.24 5.43 4.22
CA SER A 108 19.40 5.00 5.60
C SER A 108 18.74 3.62 5.80
N ASN A 109 19.25 2.86 6.78
CA ASN A 109 18.65 1.59 7.18
C ASN A 109 17.16 1.75 7.56
N VAL A 110 16.79 2.87 8.14
CA VAL A 110 15.42 3.20 8.53
C VAL A 110 14.51 3.34 7.30
N SER A 111 14.99 4.04 6.26
CA SER A 111 14.27 4.15 4.98
C SER A 111 14.02 2.79 4.34
N PHE A 112 15.05 1.95 4.32
CA PHE A 112 14.95 0.59 3.81
C PHE A 112 14.00 -0.26 4.67
N SER A 113 14.07 -0.13 6.00
CA SER A 113 13.19 -0.86 6.92
C SER A 113 11.71 -0.49 6.73
N LEU A 114 11.40 0.77 6.38
CA LEU A 114 10.04 1.17 6.06
C LEU A 114 9.53 0.51 4.76
N LEU A 115 10.36 0.42 3.72
CA LEU A 115 10.04 -0.32 2.50
C LEU A 115 9.84 -1.81 2.80
N TYR A 116 10.72 -2.40 3.60
CA TYR A 116 10.67 -3.78 4.03
C TYR A 116 9.36 -4.10 4.77
N LEU A 117 9.01 -3.28 5.79
CA LEU A 117 7.74 -3.38 6.49
C LEU A 117 6.54 -3.32 5.53
N SER A 118 6.56 -2.36 4.61
CA SER A 118 5.46 -2.18 3.65
C SER A 118 5.25 -3.38 2.73
N ALA A 119 6.33 -4.03 2.31
CA ALA A 119 6.29 -5.23 1.49
C ALA A 119 5.75 -6.45 2.26
N ILE A 120 6.15 -6.61 3.53
CA ILE A 120 5.62 -7.66 4.41
C ILE A 120 4.13 -7.48 4.63
N VAL A 121 3.70 -6.27 5.00
CA VAL A 121 2.28 -5.94 5.20
C VAL A 121 1.47 -6.22 3.93
N TYR A 122 2.01 -5.84 2.75
CA TYR A 122 1.36 -6.13 1.48
C TYR A 122 1.26 -7.63 1.21
N ALA A 123 2.31 -8.39 1.47
CA ALA A 123 2.30 -9.83 1.25
C ALA A 123 1.29 -10.54 2.17
N ILE A 124 1.22 -10.18 3.45
CA ILE A 124 0.24 -10.74 4.40
C ILE A 124 -1.19 -10.36 3.97
N ASP A 125 -1.44 -9.06 3.67
CA ASP A 125 -2.74 -8.55 3.22
C ASP A 125 -3.26 -9.31 2.00
N ARG A 126 -2.38 -9.61 1.04
CA ARG A 126 -2.70 -10.31 -0.20
C ARG A 126 -2.80 -11.84 -0.07
N SER A 127 -2.14 -12.42 0.91
CA SER A 127 -2.07 -13.88 1.06
C SER A 127 -3.23 -14.47 1.87
N VAL A 128 -3.91 -13.68 2.70
CA VAL A 128 -5.02 -14.15 3.55
C VAL A 128 -6.34 -13.62 3.03
N GLU A 129 -7.16 -14.52 2.50
CA GLU A 129 -8.46 -14.19 1.91
C GLU A 129 -9.42 -13.65 2.98
N ARG A 130 -9.94 -12.43 2.75
CA ARG A 130 -10.82 -11.72 3.69
C ARG A 130 -12.17 -12.43 3.88
N GLU A 131 -12.77 -12.86 2.78
CA GLU A 131 -14.07 -13.53 2.80
C GLU A 131 -14.05 -14.78 3.70
N ARG A 132 -12.92 -15.49 3.72
CA ARG A 132 -12.78 -16.77 4.42
C ARG A 132 -12.32 -16.65 5.86
N TYR A 133 -11.45 -15.65 6.16
CA TYR A 133 -10.71 -15.58 7.43
C TYR A 133 -11.02 -14.32 8.25
N SER A 134 -12.08 -13.59 7.90
CA SER A 134 -12.53 -12.47 8.70
C SER A 134 -13.30 -12.93 9.94
N VAL A 135 -13.25 -12.11 11.00
CA VAL A 135 -13.95 -12.38 12.26
C VAL A 135 -15.41 -11.92 12.25
N ASP A 136 -15.72 -10.93 11.41
CA ASP A 136 -17.04 -10.27 11.31
C ASP A 136 -17.60 -10.32 9.87
N GLY A 137 -17.11 -11.22 9.02
CA GLY A 137 -17.40 -11.29 7.59
C GLY A 137 -16.62 -10.25 6.77
N TRP A 138 -15.76 -9.46 7.41
CA TRP A 138 -15.01 -8.39 6.74
C TRP A 138 -13.61 -8.11 7.27
N SER A 139 -13.43 -7.92 8.59
CA SER A 139 -12.15 -7.57 9.20
C SER A 139 -11.39 -8.82 9.62
N ARG A 140 -10.10 -8.87 9.30
CA ARG A 140 -9.19 -9.93 9.77
C ARG A 140 -8.41 -9.43 10.97
N GLU A 141 -7.95 -10.34 11.81
CA GLU A 141 -7.04 -10.06 12.91
C GLU A 141 -5.67 -10.65 12.61
N PHE A 142 -4.62 -9.83 12.74
CA PHE A 142 -3.24 -10.20 12.47
C PHE A 142 -2.35 -9.91 13.68
N ASP A 143 -1.78 -10.96 14.28
CA ASP A 143 -0.64 -10.82 15.16
C ASP A 143 0.62 -11.14 14.36
N VAL A 144 1.53 -10.16 14.23
CA VAL A 144 2.67 -10.25 13.32
C VAL A 144 3.98 -9.98 14.06
N GLU A 145 4.86 -10.97 14.09
CA GLU A 145 6.23 -10.77 14.52
C GLU A 145 7.12 -10.48 13.32
N ILE A 146 7.75 -9.31 13.32
CA ILE A 146 8.55 -8.80 12.20
C ILE A 146 10.00 -8.68 12.62
N CYS A 147 10.86 -9.48 11.97
CA CYS A 147 12.29 -9.36 12.09
C CYS A 147 12.77 -8.23 11.16
N ILE A 148 13.25 -7.09 11.71
CA ILE A 148 13.56 -5.87 10.97
C ILE A 148 14.91 -5.27 11.37
N PRO A 149 15.67 -4.66 10.44
CA PRO A 149 17.01 -4.12 10.76
C PRO A 149 17.01 -3.08 11.89
N GLU A 150 16.12 -2.11 11.84
CA GLU A 150 16.03 -1.00 12.81
C GLU A 150 14.93 -1.24 13.85
N TYR A 151 14.90 -2.45 14.43
CA TYR A 151 13.79 -2.92 15.25
C TYR A 151 13.47 -2.00 16.45
N GLU A 152 14.47 -1.37 17.08
CA GLU A 152 14.26 -0.49 18.23
C GLU A 152 13.40 0.72 17.87
N SER A 153 13.71 1.36 16.73
CA SER A 153 12.96 2.49 16.22
C SER A 153 11.52 2.11 15.88
N PHE A 154 11.30 0.92 15.31
CA PHE A 154 9.97 0.45 14.96
C PHE A 154 9.19 -0.01 16.19
N LEU A 155 9.85 -0.67 17.15
CA LEU A 155 9.24 -1.11 18.41
C LEU A 155 8.69 0.09 19.22
N GLN A 156 9.45 1.18 19.31
CA GLN A 156 9.02 2.41 19.98
C GLN A 156 7.75 3.02 19.36
N HIS A 157 7.49 2.73 18.08
CA HIS A 157 6.34 3.26 17.34
C HIS A 157 5.30 2.20 16.97
N SER A 158 5.34 1.00 17.58
CA SER A 158 4.45 -0.12 17.28
C SER A 158 2.96 0.26 17.40
N GLU A 159 2.58 1.03 18.40
CA GLU A 159 1.20 1.51 18.57
C GLU A 159 0.74 2.39 17.40
N LEU A 160 1.58 3.33 16.95
CA LEU A 160 1.29 4.18 15.79
C LEU A 160 1.19 3.36 14.51
N ILE A 161 2.11 2.39 14.32
CA ILE A 161 2.11 1.48 13.18
C ILE A 161 0.83 0.66 13.16
N ASN A 162 0.46 0.05 14.29
CA ASN A 162 -0.75 -0.77 14.40
C ASN A 162 -2.01 0.04 14.09
N LYS A 163 -2.15 1.25 14.65
CA LYS A 163 -3.28 2.16 14.35
C LYS A 163 -3.33 2.54 12.87
N MET A 164 -2.17 2.85 12.29
CA MET A 164 -2.05 3.23 10.87
C MET A 164 -2.44 2.08 9.95
N LEU A 165 -1.90 0.88 10.18
CA LEU A 165 -2.21 -0.30 9.38
C LEU A 165 -3.67 -0.71 9.52
N SER A 166 -4.21 -0.71 10.75
CA SER A 166 -5.61 -1.04 10.99
C SER A 166 -6.55 -0.04 10.32
N PHE A 167 -6.22 1.25 10.35
CA PHE A 167 -7.00 2.24 9.60
C PHE A 167 -6.91 2.03 8.09
N LEU A 168 -5.71 1.80 7.56
CA LEU A 168 -5.47 1.64 6.12
C LEU A 168 -6.21 0.44 5.54
N THR A 169 -6.08 -0.72 6.18
CA THR A 169 -6.59 -2.00 5.65
C THR A 169 -8.02 -2.32 6.08
N GLY A 170 -8.46 -1.78 7.20
CA GLY A 170 -9.73 -2.14 7.85
C GLY A 170 -9.64 -3.48 8.59
N ASP A 171 -8.43 -3.95 8.88
CA ASP A 171 -8.14 -5.13 9.68
C ASP A 171 -7.60 -4.71 11.06
N PHE A 172 -7.45 -5.64 11.97
CA PHE A 172 -6.79 -5.42 13.25
C PHE A 172 -5.35 -5.91 13.15
N TRP A 173 -4.39 -5.01 13.31
CA TRP A 173 -2.96 -5.32 13.28
C TRP A 173 -2.35 -5.16 14.66
N ASN A 174 -1.61 -6.16 15.07
CA ASN A 174 -0.77 -6.16 16.26
C ASN A 174 0.64 -6.62 15.86
N CYS A 175 1.51 -5.68 15.55
CA CYS A 175 2.87 -5.93 15.11
C CYS A 175 3.83 -5.84 16.30
N SER A 176 4.66 -6.84 16.45
CA SER A 176 5.86 -6.84 17.29
C SER A 176 7.10 -6.83 16.41
N PHE A 177 8.20 -6.23 16.91
CA PHE A 177 9.42 -6.09 16.15
C PHE A 177 10.58 -6.74 16.89
N VAL A 178 11.34 -7.57 16.18
CA VAL A 178 12.51 -8.26 16.70
C VAL A 178 13.74 -7.96 15.85
N ARG A 179 14.93 -8.10 16.45
CA ARG A 179 16.17 -7.77 15.77
C ARG A 179 16.50 -8.80 14.70
N THR A 180 16.82 -8.33 13.48
CA THR A 180 17.44 -9.17 12.45
C THR A 180 18.95 -9.27 12.63
N VAL A 181 19.52 -10.39 12.20
CA VAL A 181 20.95 -10.68 12.33
C VAL A 181 21.76 -10.08 11.16
N SER A 182 21.13 -9.78 10.03
CA SER A 182 21.84 -9.23 8.87
C SER A 182 20.96 -8.30 8.02
N ILE A 183 21.59 -7.29 7.42
CA ILE A 183 21.00 -6.39 6.43
C ILE A 183 21.58 -6.77 5.08
N PRO A 184 20.75 -6.90 4.00
CA PRO A 184 21.29 -7.14 2.67
C PRO A 184 22.21 -5.99 2.27
N SER A 185 23.46 -6.30 1.95
CA SER A 185 24.35 -5.30 1.35
C SER A 185 24.08 -5.25 -0.14
N ILE A 186 23.49 -4.16 -0.61
CA ILE A 186 23.22 -3.90 -2.02
C ILE A 186 24.27 -2.92 -2.49
N ARG A 187 25.21 -3.37 -3.34
CA ARG A 187 26.17 -2.49 -3.98
C ARG A 187 25.69 -2.10 -5.36
N TYR A 188 25.77 -0.83 -5.67
CA TYR A 188 25.45 -0.30 -6.99
C TYR A 188 26.72 0.12 -7.72
N GLU A 189 27.06 -0.54 -8.80
CA GLU A 189 28.32 -0.35 -9.52
C GLU A 189 28.23 0.59 -10.73
N GLN A 190 27.07 1.18 -11.01
CA GLN A 190 26.88 2.02 -12.20
C GLN A 190 27.13 3.50 -11.90
N SER A 191 27.74 4.20 -12.87
CA SER A 191 28.08 5.63 -12.84
C SER A 191 26.90 6.59 -13.08
N LYS A 192 25.64 6.14 -13.01
CA LYS A 192 24.49 7.04 -13.17
C LYS A 192 24.32 7.88 -11.91
N CYS A 193 24.33 9.20 -12.09
CA CYS A 193 24.03 10.17 -11.04
C CYS A 193 22.60 10.66 -11.17
N PHE A 194 21.90 10.80 -10.07
CA PHE A 194 20.52 11.28 -9.99
C PHE A 194 20.40 12.55 -9.15
N ASP A 195 21.44 13.36 -9.10
CA ASP A 195 21.59 14.47 -8.15
C ASP A 195 20.71 15.69 -8.49
N ASP A 196 20.03 15.70 -9.62
CA ASP A 196 19.22 16.81 -10.12
C ASP A 196 17.70 16.62 -9.90
N ILE A 197 17.30 15.64 -9.07
CA ILE A 197 15.90 15.42 -8.73
C ILE A 197 15.43 16.52 -7.77
N THR A 198 14.37 17.24 -8.14
CA THR A 198 13.80 18.32 -7.34
C THR A 198 12.42 18.01 -6.78
N ALA A 199 11.80 16.93 -7.21
CA ALA A 199 10.53 16.41 -6.70
C ALA A 199 10.38 14.92 -6.96
N VAL A 200 9.61 14.25 -6.12
CA VAL A 200 9.20 12.85 -6.31
C VAL A 200 7.69 12.78 -6.29
N SER A 201 7.09 12.11 -7.26
CA SER A 201 5.63 11.90 -7.33
C SER A 201 5.27 10.44 -7.49
N LEU A 202 4.19 10.02 -6.84
CA LEU A 202 3.60 8.72 -7.11
C LEU A 202 3.03 8.70 -8.53
N PHE A 203 3.34 7.63 -9.27
CA PHE A 203 2.94 7.48 -10.66
C PHE A 203 2.33 6.09 -10.90
N SER A 204 1.01 6.01 -10.79
CA SER A 204 0.26 4.76 -10.96
C SER A 204 -0.13 4.45 -12.41
N GLY A 205 -0.01 5.41 -13.33
CA GLY A 205 -0.56 5.34 -14.69
C GLY A 205 -2.04 5.70 -14.78
N GLY A 206 -2.66 6.13 -13.67
CA GLY A 206 -4.03 6.65 -13.62
C GLY A 206 -4.12 8.14 -13.99
N LEU A 207 -5.34 8.63 -14.19
CA LEU A 207 -5.60 10.02 -14.62
C LEU A 207 -5.02 11.05 -13.64
N ASP A 208 -5.18 10.85 -12.33
CA ASP A 208 -4.71 11.80 -11.32
C ASP A 208 -3.17 11.91 -11.32
N SER A 209 -2.48 10.76 -11.40
CA SER A 209 -1.02 10.75 -11.47
C SER A 209 -0.49 11.32 -12.79
N LEU A 210 -1.24 11.18 -13.89
CA LEU A 210 -0.95 11.80 -15.17
C LEU A 210 -1.04 13.33 -15.06
N ILE A 211 -2.13 13.86 -14.49
CA ILE A 211 -2.32 15.30 -14.28
C ILE A 211 -1.21 15.84 -13.38
N GLY A 212 -0.92 15.19 -12.25
CA GLY A 212 0.12 15.66 -11.34
C GLY A 212 1.51 15.76 -11.98
N ALA A 213 1.85 14.80 -12.84
CA ALA A 213 3.11 14.84 -13.58
C ALA A 213 3.14 15.98 -14.63
N ILE A 214 2.05 16.19 -15.37
CA ILE A 214 1.93 17.27 -16.35
C ILE A 214 2.03 18.62 -15.65
N ASP A 215 1.27 18.85 -14.59
CA ASP A 215 1.26 20.08 -13.81
C ASP A 215 2.64 20.45 -13.29
N TYR A 216 3.33 19.45 -12.69
CA TYR A 216 4.69 19.69 -12.20
C TYR A 216 5.63 20.11 -13.34
N MET A 217 5.68 19.34 -14.41
CA MET A 217 6.60 19.60 -15.52
C MET A 217 6.26 20.91 -16.28
N THR A 218 5.02 21.34 -16.31
CA THR A 218 4.60 22.59 -16.93
C THR A 218 4.95 23.79 -16.05
N ASN A 219 4.70 23.68 -14.74
CA ASN A 219 4.85 24.82 -13.82
C ASN A 219 6.30 25.00 -13.31
N ASN A 220 7.17 24.01 -13.45
CA ASN A 220 8.55 24.04 -12.96
C ASN A 220 9.55 23.84 -14.10
N PRO A 221 9.78 24.84 -14.96
CA PRO A 221 10.61 24.71 -16.19
C PRO A 221 12.05 24.22 -15.96
N SER A 222 12.64 24.50 -14.82
CA SER A 222 13.99 24.06 -14.43
C SER A 222 14.01 22.85 -13.52
N GLY A 223 12.85 22.41 -13.01
CA GLY A 223 12.75 21.27 -12.10
C GLY A 223 12.78 19.93 -12.83
N LYS A 224 13.25 18.89 -12.15
CA LYS A 224 13.25 17.50 -12.62
C LYS A 224 12.52 16.61 -11.63
N ILE A 225 11.43 16.01 -12.07
CA ILE A 225 10.59 15.14 -11.25
C ILE A 225 10.96 13.67 -11.41
N PHE A 226 10.99 12.92 -10.30
CA PHE A 226 11.05 11.46 -10.34
C PHE A 226 9.65 10.87 -10.22
N LEU A 227 9.27 10.03 -11.18
CA LEU A 227 7.98 9.33 -11.20
C LEU A 227 8.15 7.94 -10.58
N ALA A 228 7.74 7.79 -9.32
CA ALA A 228 7.83 6.54 -8.59
C ALA A 228 6.67 5.61 -8.97
N SER A 229 6.99 4.43 -9.49
CA SER A 229 6.03 3.45 -9.99
C SER A 229 6.20 2.08 -9.35
N HIS A 230 5.10 1.37 -9.19
CA HIS A 230 5.03 0.02 -8.67
C HIS A 230 4.13 -0.85 -9.55
N TYR A 231 4.48 -2.13 -9.66
CA TYR A 231 3.57 -3.14 -10.20
C TYR A 231 3.65 -4.45 -9.41
N ASP A 232 2.64 -5.26 -9.58
CA ASP A 232 2.48 -6.61 -9.06
C ASP A 232 2.10 -7.50 -10.23
N SER A 233 2.75 -8.64 -10.41
CA SER A 233 2.51 -9.54 -11.57
C SER A 233 1.11 -10.15 -11.57
N TYR A 234 0.46 -10.22 -10.41
CA TYR A 234 -0.95 -10.63 -10.30
C TYR A 234 -1.92 -9.54 -10.80
N MET A 235 -1.45 -8.30 -10.96
CA MET A 235 -2.21 -7.15 -11.44
C MET A 235 -1.66 -6.68 -12.78
N THR A 236 -1.97 -7.40 -13.83
CA THR A 236 -1.56 -7.02 -15.19
C THR A 236 -2.18 -5.69 -15.61
N GLY A 237 -1.44 -4.85 -16.30
CA GLY A 237 -1.92 -3.59 -16.87
C GLY A 237 -1.23 -2.34 -16.34
N PRO A 238 -1.09 -2.08 -15.02
CA PRO A 238 -0.50 -0.84 -14.54
C PRO A 238 0.88 -0.53 -15.14
N LYS A 239 1.76 -1.52 -15.25
CA LYS A 239 3.08 -1.37 -15.87
C LYS A 239 2.97 -0.91 -17.32
N SER A 240 2.12 -1.56 -18.12
CA SER A 240 1.89 -1.20 -19.53
C SER A 240 1.32 0.21 -19.68
N ASP A 241 0.42 0.62 -18.78
CA ASP A 241 -0.16 1.98 -18.83
C ASP A 241 0.89 3.05 -18.48
N GLN A 242 1.74 2.78 -17.49
CA GLN A 242 2.88 3.64 -17.14
C GLN A 242 3.87 3.78 -18.30
N GLU A 243 4.22 2.66 -18.97
CA GLU A 243 5.13 2.64 -20.12
C GLU A 243 4.57 3.43 -21.33
N LYS A 244 3.25 3.35 -21.60
CA LYS A 244 2.60 4.12 -22.67
C LYS A 244 2.70 5.62 -22.41
N ILE A 245 2.40 6.06 -21.18
CA ILE A 245 2.53 7.47 -20.82
C ILE A 245 3.99 7.92 -20.87
N ASP A 246 4.93 7.09 -20.42
CA ASP A 246 6.38 7.36 -20.52
C ASP A 246 6.81 7.65 -21.95
N LEU A 247 6.34 6.88 -22.92
CA LEU A 247 6.61 7.10 -24.34
C LEU A 247 6.09 8.47 -24.83
N ARG A 248 4.96 8.95 -24.31
CA ARG A 248 4.42 10.29 -24.61
C ARG A 248 5.26 11.38 -23.95
N PHE A 249 5.63 11.19 -22.70
CA PHE A 249 6.45 12.14 -21.93
C PHE A 249 7.85 12.32 -22.52
N ARG A 250 8.48 11.25 -23.00
CA ARG A 250 9.80 11.34 -23.68
C ARG A 250 9.80 12.27 -24.87
N LYS A 251 8.67 12.38 -25.59
CA LYS A 251 8.55 13.27 -26.75
C LYS A 251 8.37 14.74 -26.35
N LYS A 252 7.65 15.03 -25.27
CA LYS A 252 7.32 16.41 -24.87
C LYS A 252 8.23 16.96 -23.78
N PHE A 253 8.60 16.15 -22.79
CA PHE A 253 9.29 16.56 -21.58
C PHE A 253 10.68 15.90 -21.43
N ALA A 254 11.38 15.66 -22.56
CA ALA A 254 12.70 15.07 -22.53
C ALA A 254 13.65 15.77 -21.56
N GLY A 255 14.31 15.00 -20.69
CA GLY A 255 15.23 15.53 -19.67
C GLY A 255 14.59 16.18 -18.45
N ARG A 256 13.25 16.30 -18.39
CA ARG A 256 12.50 16.98 -17.33
C ARG A 256 11.97 16.03 -16.25
N TYR A 257 12.06 14.76 -16.48
CA TYR A 257 11.62 13.73 -15.56
C TYR A 257 12.53 12.51 -15.61
N LEU A 258 12.43 11.72 -14.56
CA LEU A 258 12.99 10.39 -14.48
C LEU A 258 11.88 9.40 -14.19
N HIS A 259 11.79 8.38 -15.00
CA HIS A 259 10.92 7.23 -14.78
C HIS A 259 11.77 5.96 -14.94
N LEU A 260 12.07 5.30 -13.83
CA LEU A 260 12.67 3.99 -13.84
C LEU A 260 11.59 2.93 -14.12
N PRO A 261 11.97 1.72 -14.58
CA PRO A 261 11.05 0.61 -14.64
C PRO A 261 10.32 0.47 -13.30
N ALA A 262 9.02 0.20 -13.36
CA ALA A 262 8.22 0.06 -12.16
C ALA A 262 8.80 -1.01 -11.23
N VAL A 263 8.82 -0.72 -9.94
CA VAL A 263 9.35 -1.65 -8.93
C VAL A 263 8.37 -2.80 -8.77
N LEU A 264 8.84 -4.03 -8.91
CA LEU A 264 8.06 -5.22 -8.57
C LEU A 264 8.12 -5.44 -7.06
N ILE A 265 6.97 -5.40 -6.41
CA ILE A 265 6.78 -5.89 -5.05
C ILE A 265 5.49 -6.69 -5.03
N GLU A 266 5.60 -7.97 -4.67
CA GLU A 266 4.47 -8.89 -4.74
C GLU A 266 4.56 -10.00 -3.69
N PRO A 267 3.44 -10.62 -3.30
CA PRO A 267 3.47 -11.86 -2.54
C PRO A 267 3.80 -13.05 -3.46
N SER A 268 4.34 -14.13 -2.92
CA SER A 268 4.44 -15.39 -3.66
C SER A 268 3.09 -16.09 -3.86
N ILE A 269 2.12 -15.79 -2.98
CA ILE A 269 0.75 -16.28 -3.04
C ILE A 269 -0.19 -15.08 -2.91
N SER A 270 -1.14 -14.95 -3.85
CA SER A 270 -2.13 -13.88 -3.87
C SER A 270 -3.54 -14.47 -3.99
N GLU A 271 -4.28 -14.50 -2.87
CA GLU A 271 -5.65 -14.98 -2.78
C GLU A 271 -6.63 -13.84 -2.54
N GLU A 272 -6.23 -12.83 -1.77
CA GLU A 272 -7.05 -11.64 -1.52
C GLU A 272 -7.07 -10.74 -2.75
N THR A 273 -8.24 -10.31 -3.16
CA THR A 273 -8.44 -9.46 -4.35
C THR A 273 -8.31 -7.97 -4.06
N SER A 274 -8.52 -7.55 -2.81
CA SER A 274 -8.34 -6.16 -2.41
C SER A 274 -6.85 -5.81 -2.25
N CYS A 275 -6.47 -4.58 -2.56
CA CYS A 275 -5.09 -4.12 -2.51
C CYS A 275 -4.98 -2.91 -1.57
N ARG A 276 -5.50 -3.02 -0.34
CA ARG A 276 -5.63 -1.88 0.57
C ARG A 276 -4.31 -1.34 1.08
N SER A 277 -3.37 -2.22 1.38
CA SER A 277 -2.03 -1.86 1.86
C SER A 277 -1.09 -1.36 0.76
N ARG A 278 -1.49 -1.44 -0.52
CA ARG A 278 -0.64 -1.09 -1.67
C ARG A 278 -0.12 0.34 -1.64
N SER A 279 -0.90 1.31 -1.15
CA SER A 279 -0.48 2.70 -1.10
C SER A 279 0.69 2.95 -0.14
N LEU A 280 0.75 2.23 0.98
CA LEU A 280 1.89 2.29 1.91
C LEU A 280 3.19 1.93 1.18
N MET A 281 3.15 0.90 0.36
CA MET A 281 4.28 0.43 -0.41
C MET A 281 4.71 1.42 -1.50
N PHE A 282 3.76 2.03 -2.23
CA PHE A 282 4.06 3.10 -3.18
C PHE A 282 4.75 4.29 -2.51
N ILE A 283 4.24 4.70 -1.34
CA ILE A 283 4.81 5.81 -0.58
C ILE A 283 6.20 5.45 -0.04
N ALA A 284 6.41 4.21 0.41
CA ALA A 284 7.71 3.76 0.89
C ALA A 284 8.77 3.75 -0.22
N ILE A 285 8.41 3.36 -1.45
CA ILE A 285 9.29 3.47 -2.63
C ILE A 285 9.67 4.94 -2.88
N ALA A 286 8.66 5.81 -2.95
CA ALA A 286 8.87 7.23 -3.20
C ALA A 286 9.69 7.90 -2.10
N GLN A 287 9.47 7.50 -0.84
CA GLN A 287 10.16 8.04 0.33
C GLN A 287 11.67 7.75 0.30
N ILE A 288 12.11 6.56 -0.15
CA ILE A 288 13.54 6.26 -0.32
C ILE A 288 14.19 7.24 -1.30
N ILE A 289 13.53 7.48 -2.44
CA ILE A 289 14.02 8.38 -3.48
C ILE A 289 14.02 9.83 -2.99
N ALA A 290 12.93 10.23 -2.34
CA ALA A 290 12.77 11.59 -1.81
C ALA A 290 13.77 11.90 -0.68
N SER A 291 14.06 10.92 0.19
CA SER A 291 15.12 11.06 1.21
C SER A 291 16.50 11.27 0.59
N TYR A 292 16.81 10.55 -0.49
CA TYR A 292 18.04 10.76 -1.24
C TYR A 292 18.09 12.15 -1.89
N ALA A 293 17.01 12.53 -2.57
CA ALA A 293 16.92 13.82 -3.29
C ALA A 293 16.67 15.02 -2.38
N GLN A 294 16.47 14.81 -1.07
CA GLN A 294 16.13 15.84 -0.08
C GLN A 294 14.92 16.69 -0.50
N CYS A 295 13.88 16.05 -1.01
CA CYS A 295 12.64 16.67 -1.45
C CYS A 295 11.41 15.95 -0.89
N ASP A 296 10.24 16.52 -1.13
CA ASP A 296 8.97 15.97 -0.67
C ASP A 296 8.39 14.93 -1.64
N VAL A 297 7.44 14.13 -1.14
CA VAL A 297 6.69 13.16 -1.93
C VAL A 297 5.33 13.72 -2.28
N THR A 298 5.07 13.92 -3.57
CA THR A 298 3.75 14.31 -4.08
C THR A 298 2.87 13.08 -4.29
N ILE A 299 1.65 13.16 -3.77
CA ILE A 299 0.61 12.14 -3.90
C ILE A 299 -0.55 12.76 -4.67
N PRO A 300 -0.55 12.69 -6.01
CA PRO A 300 -1.59 13.32 -6.82
C PRO A 300 -2.87 12.47 -6.78
N GLU A 301 -3.78 12.81 -5.88
CA GLU A 301 -5.07 12.14 -5.75
C GLU A 301 -6.17 13.17 -5.45
N ASN A 302 -7.27 13.12 -6.18
CA ASN A 302 -8.40 14.01 -5.94
C ASN A 302 -9.05 13.79 -4.57
N GLY A 303 -9.64 14.84 -4.00
CA GLY A 303 -10.23 14.81 -2.67
C GLY A 303 -11.41 13.85 -2.55
N SER A 304 -12.20 13.68 -3.60
CA SER A 304 -13.36 12.77 -3.59
C SER A 304 -12.94 11.31 -3.41
N VAL A 305 -11.86 10.89 -4.09
CA VAL A 305 -11.30 9.54 -3.95
C VAL A 305 -10.51 9.42 -2.66
N SER A 306 -9.75 10.45 -2.25
CA SER A 306 -9.01 10.45 -0.99
C SER A 306 -9.93 10.23 0.22
N LEU A 307 -11.04 10.96 0.30
CA LEU A 307 -12.03 10.81 1.37
C LEU A 307 -12.84 9.52 1.22
N ASN A 308 -13.04 9.08 -0.02
CA ASN A 308 -13.75 7.85 -0.39
C ASN A 308 -15.04 7.65 0.40
N PHE A 309 -15.92 8.66 0.40
CA PHE A 309 -17.21 8.59 1.08
C PHE A 309 -18.02 7.39 0.59
N PRO A 310 -18.62 6.62 1.50
CA PRO A 310 -19.46 5.50 1.13
C PRO A 310 -20.73 6.02 0.45
N LEU A 311 -20.92 5.70 -0.82
CA LEU A 311 -22.11 6.09 -1.60
C LEU A 311 -23.34 5.22 -1.30
N SER A 312 -23.19 4.18 -0.49
CA SER A 312 -24.27 3.31 -0.01
C SER A 312 -23.99 2.83 1.40
N PRO A 313 -25.04 2.49 2.18
CA PRO A 313 -24.87 1.93 3.53
C PRO A 313 -23.97 0.68 3.57
N SER A 314 -24.05 -0.18 2.56
CA SER A 314 -23.23 -1.39 2.43
C SER A 314 -21.73 -1.09 2.24
N ARG A 315 -21.37 0.13 1.87
CA ARG A 315 -19.98 0.55 1.67
C ARG A 315 -19.36 1.25 2.88
N ARG A 316 -20.10 1.49 3.93
CA ARG A 316 -19.61 2.24 5.11
C ARG A 316 -18.41 1.61 5.80
N ALA A 317 -18.36 0.28 5.87
CA ALA A 317 -17.26 -0.44 6.51
C ALA A 317 -16.31 -1.08 5.49
N SER A 318 -16.90 -1.77 4.53
CA SER A 318 -16.24 -2.84 3.79
C SER A 318 -15.59 -2.45 2.47
N CYS A 319 -16.16 -1.53 1.73
CA CYS A 319 -15.73 -1.25 0.36
C CYS A 319 -14.97 0.08 0.20
N SER A 320 -14.70 0.79 1.30
CA SER A 320 -13.93 2.02 1.25
C SER A 320 -12.43 1.73 1.30
N THR A 321 -11.73 1.97 0.22
CA THR A 321 -10.26 2.03 0.23
C THR A 321 -9.82 3.32 0.90
N ARG A 322 -8.83 3.26 1.77
CA ARG A 322 -8.32 4.42 2.52
C ARG A 322 -6.90 4.80 2.08
N THR A 323 -6.56 4.46 0.85
CA THR A 323 -5.20 4.48 0.28
C THR A 323 -4.52 5.84 0.35
N THR A 324 -5.28 6.92 0.22
CA THR A 324 -4.79 8.31 0.29
C THR A 324 -5.62 9.16 1.25
N HIS A 325 -6.37 8.49 2.15
CA HIS A 325 -7.21 9.19 3.13
C HIS A 325 -6.35 10.11 4.02
N PRO A 326 -6.78 11.36 4.29
CA PRO A 326 -5.99 12.33 5.06
C PRO A 326 -5.54 11.84 6.42
N LEU A 327 -6.35 11.04 7.13
CA LEU A 327 -5.97 10.46 8.41
C LEU A 327 -4.83 9.44 8.26
N PHE A 328 -4.88 8.57 7.24
CA PHE A 328 -3.78 7.64 6.94
C PHE A 328 -2.49 8.40 6.63
N LEU A 329 -2.55 9.38 5.72
CA LEU A 329 -1.37 10.18 5.36
C LEU A 329 -0.80 10.94 6.55
N LYS A 330 -1.66 11.48 7.44
CA LYS A 330 -1.23 12.14 8.68
C LYS A 330 -0.52 11.16 9.63
N GLN A 331 -1.05 9.95 9.81
CA GLN A 331 -0.41 8.92 10.66
C GLN A 331 0.92 8.46 10.06
N LEU A 332 0.97 8.23 8.75
CA LEU A 332 2.21 7.84 8.06
C LEU A 332 3.24 8.96 8.10
N GLN A 333 2.85 10.22 7.89
CA GLN A 333 3.73 11.37 8.03
C GLN A 333 4.32 11.47 9.43
N LYS A 334 3.47 11.27 10.47
CA LYS A 334 3.94 11.23 11.85
C LYS A 334 4.97 10.11 12.06
N LEU A 335 4.73 8.93 11.51
CA LEU A 335 5.68 7.80 11.58
C LEU A 335 7.00 8.14 10.87
N ILE A 336 6.96 8.64 9.64
CA ILE A 336 8.13 9.06 8.85
C ILE A 336 9.00 10.02 9.66
N HIS A 337 8.42 11.08 10.21
CA HIS A 337 9.16 12.07 11.01
C HIS A 337 9.67 11.47 12.34
N SER A 338 8.89 10.64 13.01
CA SER A 338 9.33 9.97 14.25
C SER A 338 10.48 9.00 14.02
N LEU A 339 10.59 8.43 12.83
CA LEU A 339 11.72 7.62 12.39
C LEU A 339 12.91 8.45 11.93
N GLY A 340 12.88 9.79 12.06
CA GLY A 340 13.96 10.70 11.66
C GLY A 340 14.08 10.94 10.16
N LEU A 341 13.08 10.54 9.38
CA LEU A 341 13.04 10.76 7.93
C LEU A 341 12.42 12.12 7.61
N GLN A 342 13.01 12.84 6.62
CA GLN A 342 12.67 14.23 6.34
C GLN A 342 11.51 14.47 5.38
N PRO A 343 11.26 13.64 4.33
CA PRO A 343 10.28 13.96 3.30
C PRO A 343 8.86 14.16 3.85
N CYS A 344 8.20 15.24 3.39
CA CYS A 344 6.78 15.44 3.63
C CYS A 344 5.92 14.75 2.57
N LEU A 345 4.71 14.32 2.96
CA LEU A 345 3.72 13.75 2.06
C LEU A 345 2.72 14.85 1.68
N ILE A 346 2.71 15.25 0.40
CA ILE A 346 1.92 16.39 -0.08
C ILE A 346 0.90 15.90 -1.10
N ASN A 347 -0.38 16.15 -0.84
CA ASN A 347 -1.44 16.01 -1.85
C ASN A 347 -1.94 17.40 -2.27
N PRO A 348 -1.52 17.91 -3.44
CA PRO A 348 -1.94 19.25 -3.89
C PRO A 348 -3.42 19.30 -4.31
N TYR A 349 -4.06 18.16 -4.55
CA TYR A 349 -5.43 18.07 -5.08
C TYR A 349 -6.46 17.63 -4.02
N VAL A 350 -6.10 17.63 -2.75
CA VAL A 350 -6.96 17.13 -1.66
C VAL A 350 -8.31 17.84 -1.55
N LYS A 351 -8.42 19.05 -2.05
CA LYS A 351 -9.66 19.87 -2.07
C LYS A 351 -10.37 19.89 -3.42
N MET A 352 -9.86 19.18 -4.40
CA MET A 352 -10.41 19.16 -5.77
C MET A 352 -11.15 17.85 -6.03
N THR A 353 -12.20 17.92 -6.81
CA THR A 353 -12.78 16.77 -7.49
C THR A 353 -11.89 16.36 -8.67
N LYS A 354 -12.08 15.15 -9.18
CA LYS A 354 -11.35 14.70 -10.38
C LYS A 354 -11.66 15.60 -11.60
N GLY A 355 -12.89 16.12 -11.71
CA GLY A 355 -13.26 17.06 -12.78
C GLY A 355 -12.52 18.38 -12.67
N GLU A 356 -12.42 18.95 -11.46
CA GLU A 356 -11.65 20.17 -11.22
C GLU A 356 -10.17 19.98 -11.52
N MET A 357 -9.58 18.81 -11.21
CA MET A 357 -8.21 18.49 -11.62
C MET A 357 -8.03 18.52 -13.14
N VAL A 358 -8.97 17.94 -13.90
CA VAL A 358 -8.94 17.96 -15.38
C VAL A 358 -9.03 19.41 -15.90
N GLN A 359 -9.97 20.21 -15.36
CA GLN A 359 -10.19 21.58 -15.81
C GLN A 359 -9.04 22.52 -15.46
N SER A 360 -8.38 22.31 -14.31
CA SER A 360 -7.26 23.14 -13.85
C SER A 360 -5.88 22.64 -14.28
N CYS A 361 -5.80 21.56 -15.06
CA CYS A 361 -4.53 21.02 -15.52
C CYS A 361 -3.75 22.09 -16.31
N SER A 362 -2.50 22.29 -15.94
CA SER A 362 -1.63 23.36 -16.49
C SER A 362 -1.35 23.24 -17.98
N ASP A 363 -1.53 22.03 -18.55
CA ASP A 363 -1.49 21.78 -19.99
C ASP A 363 -2.64 20.83 -20.37
N LYS A 364 -3.86 21.36 -20.29
CA LYS A 364 -5.08 20.60 -20.52
C LYS A 364 -5.15 20.04 -21.95
N ASP A 365 -4.68 20.78 -22.94
CA ASP A 365 -4.70 20.32 -24.33
C ASP A 365 -3.84 19.08 -24.51
N TYR A 366 -2.66 19.07 -23.91
CA TYR A 366 -1.81 17.89 -23.92
C TYR A 366 -2.40 16.75 -23.11
N LEU A 367 -3.00 17.03 -21.94
CA LEU A 367 -3.71 16.02 -21.16
C LEU A 367 -4.75 15.29 -22.03
N LEU A 368 -5.59 16.03 -22.74
CA LEU A 368 -6.65 15.47 -23.57
C LEU A 368 -6.11 14.67 -24.76
N GLN A 369 -4.94 15.03 -25.30
CA GLN A 369 -4.28 14.26 -26.37
C GLN A 369 -3.82 12.88 -25.92
N ILE A 370 -3.45 12.71 -24.65
CA ILE A 370 -2.87 11.46 -24.12
C ILE A 370 -3.72 10.79 -23.04
N VAL A 371 -4.88 11.34 -22.73
CA VAL A 371 -5.76 10.85 -21.65
C VAL A 371 -6.11 9.36 -21.81
N THR A 372 -6.25 8.88 -23.04
CA THR A 372 -6.54 7.47 -23.36
C THR A 372 -5.44 6.50 -22.98
N GLU A 373 -4.20 6.96 -22.80
CA GLU A 373 -3.08 6.14 -22.34
C GLU A 373 -3.15 5.86 -20.82
N SER A 374 -3.89 6.71 -20.07
CA SER A 374 -4.06 6.54 -18.63
C SER A 374 -5.18 5.56 -18.32
N ASN A 375 -5.02 4.77 -17.26
CA ASN A 375 -6.04 3.81 -16.83
C ASN A 375 -6.37 3.93 -15.35
N SER A 376 -7.63 4.20 -15.05
CA SER A 376 -8.17 4.25 -13.68
C SER A 376 -9.14 3.11 -13.37
N CYS A 377 -9.29 2.12 -14.24
CA CYS A 377 -10.28 1.05 -14.08
C CYS A 377 -9.91 0.09 -12.94
N GLY A 378 -10.80 -0.08 -11.95
CA GLY A 378 -10.63 -1.06 -10.88
C GLY A 378 -10.79 -2.52 -11.33
N LYS A 379 -11.25 -2.75 -12.57
CA LYS A 379 -11.42 -4.08 -13.19
C LYS A 379 -10.57 -4.21 -14.46
N ARG A 380 -9.39 -3.60 -14.45
CA ARG A 380 -8.43 -3.64 -15.54
C ARG A 380 -8.10 -5.08 -15.91
N ASN A 381 -8.22 -5.44 -17.21
CA ASN A 381 -8.01 -6.78 -17.75
C ASN A 381 -8.98 -7.88 -17.26
N MET A 382 -10.03 -7.53 -16.52
CA MET A 382 -11.08 -8.48 -16.15
C MET A 382 -12.16 -8.50 -17.23
N HIS A 383 -11.87 -9.13 -18.39
CA HIS A 383 -12.73 -9.13 -19.59
C HIS A 383 -14.14 -9.70 -19.35
N GLN A 384 -14.32 -10.54 -18.30
CA GLN A 384 -15.64 -11.03 -17.88
C GLN A 384 -16.59 -9.90 -17.40
N HIS A 385 -16.08 -8.72 -17.09
CA HIS A 385 -16.85 -7.54 -16.72
C HIS A 385 -17.05 -6.54 -17.87
N MET A 386 -16.72 -6.94 -19.12
CA MET A 386 -16.78 -6.11 -20.31
C MET A 386 -17.70 -6.79 -21.32
N TYR A 387 -19.01 -6.50 -21.22
CA TYR A 387 -20.02 -7.23 -21.98
C TYR A 387 -20.18 -6.75 -23.41
N ASP A 388 -20.08 -5.43 -23.63
CA ASP A 388 -20.30 -4.82 -24.97
C ASP A 388 -18.99 -4.83 -25.81
N ASN A 389 -17.84 -4.63 -25.16
CA ASN A 389 -16.55 -4.66 -25.83
C ASN A 389 -15.47 -5.31 -24.94
N ARG A 390 -15.17 -6.56 -25.19
CA ARG A 390 -14.16 -7.32 -24.42
C ARG A 390 -12.71 -6.88 -24.65
N GLN A 391 -12.45 -6.10 -25.69
CA GLN A 391 -11.11 -5.58 -25.98
C GLN A 391 -10.83 -4.25 -25.27
N ALA A 392 -11.84 -3.66 -24.63
CA ALA A 392 -11.71 -2.43 -23.89
C ALA A 392 -10.78 -2.58 -22.69
N THR A 393 -10.08 -1.51 -22.34
CA THR A 393 -9.20 -1.44 -21.16
C THR A 393 -9.94 -0.98 -19.90
N HIS A 394 -11.08 -0.34 -20.05
CA HIS A 394 -11.94 0.19 -19.01
C HIS A 394 -13.29 -0.51 -19.02
N CYS A 395 -13.75 -1.02 -17.88
CA CYS A 395 -15.05 -1.69 -17.82
C CYS A 395 -16.24 -0.74 -18.02
N GLY A 396 -16.10 0.53 -17.72
CA GLY A 396 -17.11 1.57 -17.92
C GLY A 396 -18.13 1.74 -16.78
N HIS A 397 -18.21 0.81 -15.81
CA HIS A 397 -19.22 0.81 -14.74
C HIS A 397 -18.67 0.72 -13.32
N CYS A 398 -17.39 0.41 -13.13
CA CYS A 398 -16.79 0.47 -11.79
C CYS A 398 -16.66 1.92 -11.32
N MET A 399 -16.60 2.14 -10.01
CA MET A 399 -16.51 3.47 -9.41
C MET A 399 -15.41 4.35 -10.04
N PRO A 400 -14.16 3.87 -10.20
CA PRO A 400 -13.12 4.67 -10.86
C PRO A 400 -13.46 5.03 -12.32
N CYS A 401 -14.13 4.14 -13.07
CA CYS A 401 -14.60 4.47 -14.43
C CYS A 401 -15.71 5.53 -14.41
N MET A 402 -16.61 5.48 -13.44
CA MET A 402 -17.67 6.49 -13.29
C MET A 402 -17.07 7.86 -12.96
N TYR A 403 -16.10 7.93 -12.01
CA TYR A 403 -15.39 9.17 -11.72
C TYR A 403 -14.64 9.71 -12.95
N ARG A 404 -13.99 8.82 -13.72
CA ARG A 404 -13.32 9.22 -14.96
C ARG A 404 -14.30 9.79 -15.97
N LYS A 405 -15.39 9.08 -16.28
CA LYS A 405 -16.41 9.59 -17.21
C LYS A 405 -16.96 10.94 -16.76
N ALA A 406 -17.30 11.07 -15.48
CA ALA A 406 -17.80 12.32 -14.91
C ALA A 406 -16.79 13.46 -15.01
N SER A 407 -15.50 13.18 -14.85
CA SER A 407 -14.43 14.20 -14.92
C SER A 407 -14.13 14.69 -16.33
N LEU A 408 -14.55 13.96 -17.36
CA LEU A 408 -14.34 14.27 -18.76
C LEU A 408 -15.64 14.70 -19.47
N ILE A 409 -16.74 14.96 -18.72
CA ILE A 409 -17.98 15.50 -19.29
C ILE A 409 -17.69 16.86 -19.95
N GLY A 410 -18.10 17.01 -21.21
CA GLY A 410 -17.84 18.21 -22.00
C GLY A 410 -16.48 18.22 -22.70
N GLU A 411 -15.65 17.22 -22.49
CA GLU A 411 -14.37 17.02 -23.16
C GLU A 411 -14.43 15.86 -24.15
N ILE A 412 -13.44 15.79 -25.06
CA ILE A 412 -13.32 14.66 -25.99
C ILE A 412 -12.65 13.50 -25.25
N ASP A 413 -13.44 12.52 -24.81
CA ASP A 413 -12.93 11.28 -24.24
C ASP A 413 -12.97 10.14 -25.27
N ASN A 414 -11.85 9.87 -25.92
CA ASN A 414 -11.70 8.77 -26.87
C ASN A 414 -11.42 7.41 -26.18
N THR A 415 -11.64 7.32 -24.86
CA THR A 415 -11.45 6.06 -24.12
C THR A 415 -12.50 5.04 -24.53
N THR A 416 -12.04 3.83 -24.90
CA THR A 416 -12.93 2.72 -25.19
C THR A 416 -13.36 2.04 -23.90
N TYR A 417 -14.67 2.02 -23.64
CA TYR A 417 -15.27 1.36 -22.49
C TYR A 417 -15.91 0.02 -22.86
N GLY A 418 -15.80 -0.94 -21.96
CA GLY A 418 -16.32 -2.31 -22.13
C GLY A 418 -17.82 -2.44 -21.94
N ASN A 419 -18.45 -1.41 -21.36
CA ASN A 419 -19.91 -1.36 -21.20
C ASN A 419 -20.39 0.07 -21.44
N HIS A 420 -21.47 0.19 -22.15
CA HIS A 420 -22.24 1.43 -22.29
C HIS A 420 -23.28 1.49 -21.16
N PHE A 421 -23.53 2.69 -20.60
CA PHE A 421 -24.69 2.87 -19.77
C PHE A 421 -25.93 2.79 -20.69
N ILE A 422 -26.84 1.90 -20.35
CA ILE A 422 -28.19 2.00 -20.88
C ILE A 422 -28.80 3.22 -20.20
N THR A 423 -28.97 4.29 -20.95
CA THR A 423 -29.69 5.49 -20.53
C THR A 423 -31.17 5.16 -20.35
#